data_ddd947afba3ba02db9b56c9ceba819fb
#
_entry.id   ddd947afba3ba02db9b56c9ceba819fb
#
_cell.length_a   1.000
_cell.length_b   1.000
_cell.length_c   1.000
_cell.angle_alpha   90.00
_cell.angle_beta   90.00
_cell.angle_gamma   90.00
#
_symmetry.space_group_name_H-M   'P 1'
#
loop_
_entity.id
_entity.type
_entity.pdbx_description
1 polymer ?
#
loop_
_entity_poly.entity_id
_entity_poly.type
_entity_poly.pdbx_seq_one_letter_code
_entity_poly.pdbx_strand_id
1 'polypeptide(L)'
;MAECVPKISDDRRYAPATVRNRDLILEILRDVLPMTGVILEIASGSGEQVVHCARNLPSLVFQPSDPDPDARLSVAAWVKATGVTNVRAPIALDALRRGLAVAGEG
;
A
#
# COMPACT_ATOMS: atom_id res chain seq x y z
N MET A 1 -18.83 -19.82 1.73
CA MET A 1 -18.41 -19.47 1.74
C MET A 1 -17.89 -18.95 2.29
N ALA A 2 -18.00 -18.97 2.38
CA ALA A 2 -17.56 -18.33 2.78
C ALA A 2 -17.15 -17.85 3.24
N GLU A 3 -17.22 -17.79 3.15
CA GLU A 3 -16.88 -17.41 3.41
C GLU A 3 -16.46 -16.82 4.07
N CYS A 4 -16.46 -16.83 4.17
CA CYS A 4 -16.08 -16.43 4.67
C CYS A 4 -15.63 -15.95 5.39
N VAL A 5 -15.57 -15.80 5.33
CA VAL A 5 -15.24 -15.35 5.95
C VAL A 5 -14.83 -14.93 6.83
N PRO A 6 -14.63 -14.99 7.01
CA PRO A 6 -14.48 -14.39 8.16
C PRO A 6 -13.53 -13.65 8.68
N LYS A 7 -12.94 -13.34 8.53
CA LYS A 7 -12.31 -12.58 9.07
C LYS A 7 -12.88 -11.44 9.57
N ILE A 8 -13.65 -11.46 10.03
CA ILE A 8 -14.55 -10.57 10.51
C ILE A 8 -14.02 -9.46 11.29
N SER A 9 -13.03 -9.68 12.11
CA SER A 9 -12.39 -8.65 12.87
C SER A 9 -11.20 -8.04 12.15
N ASP A 10 -11.04 -8.39 10.90
CA ASP A 10 -9.89 -8.00 10.10
C ASP A 10 -10.32 -6.98 9.07
N ASP A 11 -9.68 -5.82 9.08
CA ASP A 11 -10.03 -4.73 8.17
C ASP A 11 -9.39 -4.85 6.81
N ARG A 12 -8.65 -5.90 6.55
CA ARG A 12 -8.01 -6.08 5.26
C ARG A 12 -9.05 -6.21 4.15
N ARG A 13 -8.78 -5.53 3.06
CA ARG A 13 -9.57 -5.65 1.85
C ARG A 13 -8.78 -6.44 0.83
N TYR A 14 -9.50 -7.09 -0.06
CA TYR A 14 -8.91 -7.90 -1.12
C TYR A 14 -9.39 -7.38 -2.47
N ALA A 15 -8.46 -7.20 -3.37
CA ALA A 15 -8.76 -6.71 -4.71
C ALA A 15 -8.22 -7.73 -5.70
N PRO A 16 -9.09 -8.50 -6.37
CA PRO A 16 -8.63 -9.54 -7.30
C PRO A 16 -7.69 -9.02 -8.39
N ALA A 17 -7.92 -7.80 -8.87
CA ALA A 17 -7.04 -7.23 -9.87
C ALA A 17 -5.64 -7.03 -9.33
N THR A 18 -5.52 -6.65 -8.05
CA THR A 18 -4.20 -6.48 -7.43
C THR A 18 -3.48 -7.81 -7.36
N VAL A 19 -4.17 -8.86 -6.97
CA VAL A 19 -3.55 -10.18 -6.90
C VAL A 19 -3.03 -10.62 -8.26
N ARG A 20 -3.81 -10.38 -9.31
CA ARG A 20 -3.40 -10.77 -10.67
C ARG A 20 -2.20 -9.99 -11.17
N ASN A 21 -2.10 -8.72 -10.78
CA ASN A 21 -1.13 -7.81 -11.39
C ASN A 21 0.09 -7.52 -10.53
N ARG A 22 0.08 -7.94 -9.27
CA ARG A 22 1.09 -7.48 -8.33
C ARG A 22 2.51 -7.83 -8.72
N ASP A 23 2.72 -8.99 -9.33
CA ASP A 23 4.06 -9.40 -9.72
C ASP A 23 4.56 -8.62 -10.94
N LEU A 24 3.67 -8.34 -11.88
CA LEU A 24 4.02 -7.52 -13.03
C LEU A 24 4.36 -6.10 -12.60
N ILE A 25 3.55 -5.55 -11.72
CA ILE A 25 3.81 -4.20 -11.21
C ILE A 25 5.13 -4.17 -10.47
N LEU A 26 5.42 -5.18 -9.67
CA LEU A 26 6.69 -5.26 -8.95
C LEU A 26 7.87 -5.26 -9.91
N GLU A 27 7.80 -6.01 -11.00
CA GLU A 27 8.87 -6.03 -11.99
C GLU A 27 9.11 -4.65 -12.59
N ILE A 28 8.03 -3.95 -12.93
CA ILE A 28 8.15 -2.60 -13.48
C ILE A 28 8.79 -1.66 -12.47
N LEU A 29 8.35 -1.76 -11.22
CA LEU A 29 8.87 -0.88 -10.18
C LEU A 29 10.35 -1.11 -9.90
N ARG A 30 10.80 -2.34 -10.00
CA ARG A 30 12.23 -2.62 -9.84
C ARG A 30 13.10 -1.87 -10.84
N ASP A 31 12.56 -1.64 -12.03
CA ASP A 31 13.31 -0.94 -13.07
C ASP A 31 13.29 0.57 -12.91
N VAL A 32 12.24 1.12 -12.30
CA VAL A 32 12.06 2.57 -12.26
C VAL A 32 12.28 3.22 -10.91
N LEU A 33 12.18 2.48 -9.82
CA LEU A 33 12.36 3.05 -8.48
C LEU A 33 13.84 3.15 -8.13
N PRO A 34 14.19 4.12 -7.29
CA PRO A 34 15.57 4.20 -6.79
C PRO A 34 15.88 3.01 -5.90
N MET A 35 17.14 2.79 -5.60
CA MET A 35 17.54 1.67 -4.79
C MET A 35 17.22 1.87 -3.31
N THR A 36 17.17 3.12 -2.87
CA THR A 36 16.84 3.44 -1.49
C THR A 36 15.99 4.71 -1.46
N GLY A 37 15.32 4.93 -0.35
CA GLY A 37 14.54 6.14 -0.15
C GLY A 37 13.12 5.86 0.29
N VAL A 38 12.31 6.90 0.31
CA VAL A 38 10.91 6.84 0.71
C VAL A 38 10.04 7.01 -0.52
N ILE A 39 9.13 6.09 -0.72
CA ILE A 39 8.21 6.09 -1.85
C ILE A 39 6.81 6.44 -1.34
N LEU A 40 6.28 7.54 -1.82
CA LEU A 40 4.90 7.92 -1.51
C LEU A 40 3.98 7.19 -2.47
N GLU A 41 3.05 6.43 -1.91
CA GLU A 41 2.02 5.77 -2.71
C GLU A 41 0.72 6.53 -2.54
N ILE A 42 0.11 6.94 -3.65
CA ILE A 42 -1.13 7.69 -3.64
C ILE A 42 -2.29 6.76 -3.95
N ALA A 43 -3.38 6.90 -3.20
CA ALA A 43 -4.56 6.07 -3.36
C ALA A 43 -4.21 4.60 -3.19
N SER A 44 -3.68 4.27 -2.03
CA SER A 44 -3.16 2.93 -1.74
C SER A 44 -4.21 1.83 -1.78
N GLY A 45 -5.46 2.18 -1.63
CA GLY A 45 -6.54 1.23 -1.75
C GLY A 45 -6.51 0.15 -0.70
N SER A 46 -6.50 -1.12 -1.14
CA SER A 46 -6.56 -2.24 -0.20
C SER A 46 -5.31 -2.40 0.65
N GLY A 47 -4.16 -2.03 0.13
CA GLY A 47 -2.89 -2.25 0.80
C GLY A 47 -2.14 -3.50 0.35
N GLU A 48 -2.78 -4.34 -0.45
CA GLU A 48 -2.12 -5.56 -0.93
C GLU A 48 -0.86 -5.25 -1.73
N GLN A 49 -0.94 -4.24 -2.59
CA GLN A 49 0.18 -3.92 -3.47
C GLN A 49 1.35 -3.35 -2.68
N VAL A 50 1.09 -2.44 -1.74
CA VAL A 50 2.18 -1.82 -1.00
C VAL A 50 2.91 -2.82 -0.13
N VAL A 51 2.20 -3.76 0.51
CA VAL A 51 2.90 -4.76 1.31
C VAL A 51 3.66 -5.74 0.44
N HIS A 52 3.13 -6.07 -0.73
CA HIS A 52 3.84 -6.95 -1.65
C HIS A 52 5.14 -6.30 -2.11
N CYS A 53 5.08 -5.03 -2.50
CA CYS A 53 6.27 -4.30 -2.92
C CYS A 53 7.26 -4.16 -1.78
N ALA A 54 6.78 -3.84 -0.59
CA ALA A 54 7.67 -3.64 0.55
C ALA A 54 8.42 -4.91 0.92
N ARG A 55 7.77 -6.05 0.84
CA ARG A 55 8.41 -7.32 1.14
C ARG A 55 9.51 -7.66 0.14
N ASN A 56 9.34 -7.23 -1.08
CA ASN A 56 10.28 -7.54 -2.16
C ASN A 56 11.30 -6.44 -2.42
N LEU A 57 11.14 -5.28 -1.79
CA LEU A 57 12.04 -4.14 -1.95
C LEU A 57 12.41 -3.59 -0.58
N PRO A 58 13.14 -4.39 0.21
CA PRO A 58 13.38 -4.04 1.61
C PRO A 58 14.25 -2.82 1.84
N SER A 59 14.97 -2.36 0.82
CA SER A 59 15.79 -1.15 0.95
C SER A 59 14.98 0.13 0.86
N LEU A 60 13.73 0.04 0.46
CA LEU A 60 12.85 1.21 0.33
C LEU A 60 11.90 1.28 1.52
N VAL A 61 11.46 2.49 1.82
CA VAL A 61 10.40 2.72 2.80
C VAL A 61 9.19 3.23 2.04
N PHE A 62 8.04 2.66 2.31
CA PHE A 62 6.81 3.03 1.62
C PHE A 62 5.92 3.85 2.53
N GLN A 63 5.42 4.96 2.00
CA GLN A 63 4.45 5.81 2.68
C GLN A 63 3.13 5.72 1.94
N PRO A 64 2.21 4.87 2.39
CA PRO A 64 0.90 4.78 1.74
C PRO A 64 0.02 5.97 2.12
N SER A 65 -0.89 6.30 1.24
CA SER A 65 -1.85 7.36 1.48
C SER A 65 -3.16 7.07 0.78
N ASP A 66 -4.25 7.51 1.37
CA ASP A 66 -5.58 7.38 0.77
C ASP A 66 -6.53 8.30 1.51
N PRO A 67 -7.41 9.02 0.80
CA PRO A 67 -8.39 9.87 1.48
C PRO A 67 -9.47 9.08 2.21
N ASP A 68 -9.69 7.82 1.82
CA ASP A 68 -10.72 6.99 2.43
C ASP A 68 -10.21 6.37 3.72
N PRO A 69 -10.85 6.66 4.87
CA PRO A 69 -10.40 6.08 6.14
C PRO A 69 -10.49 4.56 6.18
N ASP A 70 -11.44 3.97 5.47
CA ASP A 70 -11.53 2.51 5.44
C ASP A 70 -10.39 1.89 4.64
N ALA A 71 -9.95 2.57 3.59
CA ALA A 71 -8.77 2.12 2.86
C ALA A 71 -7.54 2.18 3.76
N ARG A 72 -7.39 3.25 4.53
CA ARG A 72 -6.26 3.35 5.45
C ARG A 72 -6.27 2.26 6.50
N LEU A 73 -7.45 1.88 7.00
CA LEU A 73 -7.56 0.77 7.94
C LEU A 73 -7.15 -0.54 7.28
N SER A 74 -7.53 -0.74 6.02
CA SER A 74 -7.14 -1.94 5.29
C SER A 74 -5.62 -2.02 5.11
N VAL A 75 -4.99 -0.91 4.75
CA VAL A 75 -3.53 -0.87 4.61
C VAL A 75 -2.86 -1.23 5.93
N ALA A 76 -3.31 -0.62 7.03
CA ALA A 76 -2.73 -0.89 8.34
C ALA A 76 -2.90 -2.35 8.74
N ALA A 77 -4.06 -2.93 8.42
CA ALA A 77 -4.32 -4.33 8.73
C ALA A 77 -3.41 -5.26 7.92
N TRP A 78 -3.16 -4.94 6.66
CA TRP A 78 -2.24 -5.72 5.84
C TRP A 78 -0.82 -5.64 6.37
N VAL A 79 -0.38 -4.45 6.79
CA VAL A 79 0.95 -4.29 7.38
C VAL A 79 1.08 -5.15 8.62
N LYS A 80 0.08 -5.10 9.49
CA LYS A 80 0.09 -5.89 10.71
C LYS A 80 0.10 -7.39 10.42
N ALA A 81 -0.73 -7.82 9.48
CA ALA A 81 -0.86 -9.24 9.18
C ALA A 81 0.39 -9.82 8.52
N THR A 82 1.08 -9.03 7.72
CA THR A 82 2.26 -9.51 6.99
C THR A 82 3.57 -9.27 7.74
N GLY A 83 3.57 -8.39 8.72
CA GLY A 83 4.77 -8.12 9.52
C GLY A 83 5.84 -7.32 8.79
N VAL A 84 5.51 -6.68 7.67
CA VAL A 84 6.51 -5.85 6.99
C VAL A 84 6.90 -4.68 7.87
N THR A 85 8.15 -4.27 7.79
CA THR A 85 8.68 -3.22 8.67
C THR A 85 9.00 -1.94 7.92
N ASN A 86 8.88 -1.92 6.62
CA ASN A 86 9.23 -0.78 5.79
C ASN A 86 8.01 -0.10 5.15
N VAL A 87 6.86 -0.17 5.82
CA VAL A 87 5.66 0.55 5.41
C VAL A 87 5.23 1.41 6.59
N ARG A 88 5.15 2.71 6.37
CA ARG A 88 4.73 3.64 7.40
C ARG A 88 3.21 3.60 7.57
N ALA A 89 2.72 4.14 8.68
CA ALA A 89 1.29 4.25 8.88
C ALA A 89 0.67 5.09 7.75
N PRO A 90 -0.46 4.66 7.17
CA PRO A 90 -1.05 5.40 6.06
C PRO A 90 -1.55 6.76 6.49
N ILE A 91 -1.47 7.73 5.59
CA ILE A 91 -1.91 9.10 5.86
C ILE A 91 -3.09 9.46 4.97
N ALA A 92 -3.85 10.44 5.43
CA ALA A 92 -4.95 10.97 4.65
C ALA A 92 -4.39 11.98 3.65
N LEU A 93 -4.49 11.66 2.38
CA LEU A 93 -4.02 12.54 1.33
C LEU A 93 -4.95 12.40 0.14
N ASP A 94 -5.50 13.53 -0.30
CA ASP A 94 -6.36 13.55 -1.47
C ASP A 94 -5.66 14.35 -2.56
N ALA A 95 -4.94 13.67 -3.42
CA ALA A 95 -4.15 14.31 -4.46
C ALA A 95 -5.03 15.01 -5.50
N LEU A 96 -6.24 14.52 -5.68
CA LEU A 96 -7.15 15.13 -6.65
C LEU A 96 -7.60 16.50 -6.20
N ARG A 97 -7.72 16.72 -4.91
CA ARG A 97 -8.16 18.01 -4.39
C ARG A 97 -7.02 19.00 -4.28
N ARG A 98 -5.82 18.50 -3.99
CA ARG A 98 -4.70 19.36 -3.70
C ARG A 98 -3.57 19.28 -4.68
N GLY A 99 -3.69 18.39 -5.65
CA GLY A 99 -2.58 18.13 -6.54
C GLY A 99 -1.54 17.30 -5.84
N LEU A 100 -0.34 17.26 -6.41
CA LEU A 100 0.72 16.38 -5.93
C LEU A 100 1.82 17.12 -5.20
N ALA A 101 1.61 18.37 -4.90
CA ALA A 101 2.70 19.19 -4.38
C ALA A 101 3.29 18.66 -3.09
N VAL A 102 2.48 18.00 -2.32
CA VAL A 102 2.92 17.58 -1.00
C VAL A 102 3.99 16.55 -1.00
N ALA A 103 4.04 15.75 -2.05
CA ALA A 103 4.89 14.57 -2.04
C ALA A 103 6.35 14.87 -1.72
N GLY A 104 6.85 15.96 -2.22
CA GLY A 104 8.26 16.23 -2.07
C GLY A 104 8.64 16.87 -0.76
N GLU A 105 7.68 17.26 -0.02
CA GLU A 105 7.96 18.00 1.15
C GLU A 105 8.51 17.16 2.23
N GLY A 106 8.25 15.97 2.17
CA GLY A 106 8.84 14.98 3.06
C GLY A 106 9.28 15.48 4.34
#